data_8ae897afd74528a5d85376cb5774f85e
#
_entry.id   8ae897afd74528a5d85376cb5774f85e
#
_cell.length_a   1.000
_cell.length_b   1.000
_cell.length_c   1.000
_cell.angle_alpha   90.00
_cell.angle_beta   90.00
_cell.angle_gamma   90.00
#
_symmetry.space_group_name_H-M   'P 1'
#
loop_
_entity.id
_entity.type
_entity.pdbx_description
1 polymer ?
#
loop_
_entity_poly.entity_id
_entity_poly.type
_entity_poly.pdbx_seq_one_letter_code
_entity_poly.pdbx_strand_id
1 'polypeptide(L)'
;MNRRTFLQKTAVASASSFLLPENSFAAKPTQKTRLAIVGTGGRGAEMWGKSVLKNYADHVEFVGLCDINPGRVETVKQYLGVNCPTFTDFEAMMRQTKPDTLIVTTVDATHHEFIIKGMEMGANIISEKPMTTDERKCQAILEIERKTGKKVTVTFNYRYSPHRQKIYELLRQGVIGDVVSADFHWYLDTRHGADYFRRWHAFREKSGTLLVHKASHHFDLLNWWLESDPEEVFGYGSLEHYGKNGAFRGTNCRTCNHKKECNFYTDINKNKAYMGLYVANEKHDNYLRDACVFRPEIDIYDKMAAQIRYANGVFVSYSLTTYSPYEGYRIAFNGKKGRLEAWIQESSPEKTPDYDEIVLTENFGKTTRFQVSNVEGGHGGGDDRMKDKIFKDPAQLDTFRQAAGTRDGAMAILVGIAARNSIEQQKPIKIADLTELKPMAKR
;
A
#
# COMPACT_ATOMS: atom_id res chain seq x y z
N MET A 1 43.91 54.21 27.64
CA MET A 1 43.50 54.90 26.37
C MET A 1 42.05 54.54 26.13
N ASN A 2 41.18 55.56 26.09
CA ASN A 2 39.71 55.42 26.18
C ASN A 2 39.07 55.07 24.84
N ARG A 3 38.11 54.15 24.91
CA ARG A 3 37.22 53.67 23.82
C ARG A 3 36.21 54.70 23.24
N ARG A 4 36.45 56.01 23.38
CA ARG A 4 35.46 57.04 23.05
C ARG A 4 35.81 57.99 21.88
N THR A 5 36.81 57.70 21.05
CA THR A 5 37.26 58.64 20.02
C THR A 5 37.24 58.05 18.57
N PHE A 6 36.33 57.11 18.26
CA PHE A 6 36.22 56.57 16.92
C PHE A 6 34.83 56.73 16.25
N LEU A 7 34.01 57.59 16.79
CA LEU A 7 32.67 57.83 16.24
C LEU A 7 32.42 59.34 15.98
N GLN A 8 33.25 59.98 15.22
CA GLN A 8 32.91 61.31 14.64
C GLN A 8 33.87 61.59 13.48
N LYS A 9 33.54 61.11 12.29
CA LYS A 9 33.84 61.71 10.97
C LYS A 9 33.51 60.70 9.91
N THR A 10 32.33 60.83 9.33
CA THR A 10 32.04 60.80 7.90
C THR A 10 30.53 60.75 7.71
N ALA A 11 29.92 61.94 7.80
CA ALA A 11 28.64 62.16 7.15
C ALA A 11 28.97 63.06 5.96
N VAL A 12 28.67 62.62 4.78
CA VAL A 12 28.35 63.28 3.52
C VAL A 12 28.87 62.39 2.36
N ALA A 13 28.00 61.62 1.76
CA ALA A 13 28.10 61.26 0.35
C ALA A 13 26.75 60.69 -0.12
N SER A 14 26.02 61.49 -0.85
CA SER A 14 25.22 61.14 -2.04
C SER A 14 24.15 60.04 -1.93
N ALA A 15 22.91 60.47 -1.80
CA ALA A 15 21.73 59.72 -2.22
C ALA A 15 21.78 59.48 -3.75
N SER A 16 22.26 58.36 -4.17
CA SER A 16 22.02 57.79 -5.50
C SER A 16 20.94 56.75 -5.38
N SER A 17 19.74 57.09 -5.83
CA SER A 17 18.62 56.17 -5.97
C SER A 17 18.97 55.06 -6.97
N PHE A 18 19.50 53.94 -6.49
CA PHE A 18 19.48 52.72 -7.28
C PHE A 18 18.05 52.15 -7.18
N LEU A 19 17.25 52.45 -8.20
CA LEU A 19 16.09 51.62 -8.56
C LEU A 19 16.61 50.25 -8.92
N LEU A 20 16.63 49.34 -7.95
CA LEU A 20 16.71 47.90 -8.24
C LEU A 20 15.45 47.55 -9.02
N PRO A 21 15.54 46.89 -10.17
CA PRO A 21 14.36 46.37 -10.82
C PRO A 21 13.77 45.36 -9.82
N GLU A 22 12.53 45.56 -9.42
CA GLU A 22 11.70 44.48 -8.82
C GLU A 22 11.55 43.41 -9.89
N ASN A 23 12.54 42.54 -9.99
CA ASN A 23 12.33 41.22 -10.55
C ASN A 23 11.42 40.48 -9.59
N SER A 24 10.12 40.73 -9.66
CA SER A 24 9.12 39.80 -9.25
C SER A 24 9.34 38.55 -10.09
N PHE A 25 10.11 37.60 -9.53
CA PHE A 25 10.06 36.21 -9.97
C PHE A 25 8.64 35.74 -9.66
N ALA A 26 7.68 36.09 -10.52
CA ALA A 26 6.45 35.35 -10.63
C ALA A 26 6.91 33.91 -10.94
N ALA A 27 6.88 33.03 -9.93
CA ALA A 27 7.12 31.61 -10.14
C ALA A 27 6.22 31.22 -11.32
N LYS A 28 6.81 30.76 -12.42
CA LYS A 28 6.02 30.16 -13.51
C LYS A 28 5.05 29.20 -12.87
N PRO A 29 3.74 29.29 -13.20
CA PRO A 29 2.78 28.33 -12.68
C PRO A 29 3.34 26.95 -13.03
N THR A 30 3.67 26.17 -12.02
CA THR A 30 4.14 24.80 -12.21
C THR A 30 3.03 24.06 -12.94
N GLN A 31 3.30 23.58 -14.15
CA GLN A 31 2.33 22.85 -14.95
C GLN A 31 1.84 21.67 -14.11
N LYS A 32 0.52 21.57 -13.91
CA LYS A 32 -0.08 20.46 -13.14
C LYS A 32 0.23 19.12 -13.80
N THR A 33 0.55 18.13 -13.00
CA THR A 33 0.73 16.75 -13.49
C THR A 33 -0.61 16.21 -13.98
N ARG A 34 -0.64 15.73 -15.22
CA ARG A 34 -1.83 15.18 -15.88
C ARG A 34 -2.01 13.73 -15.49
N LEU A 35 -3.07 13.43 -14.72
CA LEU A 35 -3.37 12.11 -14.18
C LEU A 35 -4.51 11.44 -14.95
N ALA A 36 -4.36 10.14 -15.25
CA ALA A 36 -5.47 9.28 -15.60
C ALA A 36 -5.62 8.14 -14.58
N ILE A 37 -6.84 7.66 -14.38
CA ILE A 37 -7.13 6.50 -13.51
C ILE A 37 -7.70 5.36 -14.35
N VAL A 38 -7.16 4.16 -14.17
CA VAL A 38 -7.75 2.91 -14.63
C VAL A 38 -8.18 2.06 -13.44
N GLY A 39 -9.47 1.65 -13.42
CA GLY A 39 -10.11 0.99 -12.29
C GLY A 39 -10.79 1.99 -11.35
N THR A 40 -12.07 2.27 -11.59
CA THR A 40 -12.85 3.23 -10.79
C THR A 40 -13.69 2.56 -9.69
N GLY A 41 -13.13 1.51 -9.06
CA GLY A 41 -13.67 0.93 -7.84
C GLY A 41 -13.50 1.87 -6.63
N GLY A 42 -13.90 1.41 -5.43
CA GLY A 42 -13.85 2.23 -4.22
C GLY A 42 -12.45 2.83 -3.93
N ARG A 43 -11.37 2.09 -4.22
CA ARG A 43 -10.00 2.58 -4.01
C ARG A 43 -9.66 3.72 -4.98
N GLY A 44 -9.99 3.54 -6.26
CA GLY A 44 -9.81 4.58 -7.28
C GLY A 44 -10.66 5.82 -7.01
N ALA A 45 -11.93 5.63 -6.62
CA ALA A 45 -12.86 6.73 -6.34
C ALA A 45 -12.45 7.56 -5.10
N GLU A 46 -12.16 6.90 -3.97
CA GLU A 46 -11.94 7.58 -2.69
C GLU A 46 -10.49 8.05 -2.53
N MET A 47 -9.55 7.11 -2.50
CA MET A 47 -8.16 7.45 -2.19
C MET A 47 -7.49 8.23 -3.31
N TRP A 48 -7.66 7.79 -4.55
CA TRP A 48 -6.97 8.38 -5.70
C TRP A 48 -7.79 9.46 -6.42
N GLY A 49 -9.12 9.38 -6.37
CA GLY A 49 -10.01 10.40 -6.93
C GLY A 49 -10.26 11.53 -5.93
N LYS A 50 -11.17 11.29 -4.98
CA LYS A 50 -11.70 12.34 -4.08
C LYS A 50 -10.64 12.96 -3.19
N SER A 51 -9.81 12.14 -2.55
CA SER A 51 -8.75 12.63 -1.66
C SER A 51 -7.68 13.43 -2.43
N VAL A 52 -7.32 13.00 -3.65
CA VAL A 52 -6.33 13.73 -4.48
C VAL A 52 -6.90 15.08 -4.93
N LEU A 53 -8.14 15.12 -5.40
CA LEU A 53 -8.79 16.39 -5.77
C LEU A 53 -8.92 17.35 -4.59
N LYS A 54 -9.26 16.83 -3.40
CA LYS A 54 -9.42 17.65 -2.19
C LYS A 54 -8.13 18.31 -1.75
N ASN A 55 -7.01 17.58 -1.80
CA ASN A 55 -5.77 17.97 -1.14
C ASN A 55 -4.65 18.39 -2.09
N TYR A 56 -4.74 18.06 -3.39
CA TYR A 56 -3.65 18.25 -4.36
C TYR A 56 -4.12 18.88 -5.70
N ALA A 57 -5.31 19.48 -5.74
CA ALA A 57 -5.85 20.12 -6.96
C ALA A 57 -4.94 21.19 -7.57
N ASP A 58 -4.07 21.80 -6.77
CA ASP A 58 -3.10 22.78 -7.25
C ASP A 58 -1.89 22.14 -7.95
N HIS A 59 -1.63 20.86 -7.71
CA HIS A 59 -0.49 20.10 -8.23
C HIS A 59 -0.85 19.18 -9.40
N VAL A 60 -2.11 18.75 -9.49
CA VAL A 60 -2.55 17.73 -10.45
C VAL A 60 -3.88 18.08 -11.11
N GLU A 61 -4.13 17.46 -12.27
CA GLU A 61 -5.44 17.48 -12.94
C GLU A 61 -5.79 16.10 -13.50
N PHE A 62 -7.05 15.69 -13.38
CA PHE A 62 -7.52 14.46 -14.03
C PHE A 62 -7.88 14.71 -15.48
N VAL A 63 -7.26 13.93 -16.39
CA VAL A 63 -7.46 14.02 -17.83
C VAL A 63 -8.24 12.85 -18.43
N GLY A 64 -8.45 11.76 -17.67
CA GLY A 64 -9.23 10.60 -18.09
C GLY A 64 -9.53 9.62 -16.97
N LEU A 65 -10.70 8.98 -17.02
CA LEU A 65 -11.10 7.88 -16.16
C LEU A 65 -11.48 6.68 -17.00
N CYS A 66 -11.01 5.48 -16.62
CA CYS A 66 -11.28 4.24 -17.35
C CYS A 66 -11.72 3.12 -16.40
N ASP A 67 -12.77 2.40 -16.77
CA ASP A 67 -13.18 1.14 -16.13
C ASP A 67 -13.89 0.27 -17.16
N ILE A 68 -13.76 -1.05 -17.06
CA ILE A 68 -14.50 -1.99 -17.93
C ILE A 68 -16.01 -1.88 -17.71
N ASN A 69 -16.45 -1.37 -16.56
CA ASN A 69 -17.85 -1.15 -16.22
C ASN A 69 -18.26 0.29 -16.53
N PRO A 70 -19.03 0.53 -17.61
CA PRO A 70 -19.38 1.89 -18.05
C PRO A 70 -20.22 2.65 -17.03
N GLY A 71 -21.06 1.97 -16.27
CA GLY A 71 -21.86 2.61 -15.22
C GLY A 71 -20.99 3.04 -14.03
N ARG A 72 -19.99 2.25 -13.67
CA ARG A 72 -19.08 2.56 -12.57
C ARG A 72 -18.20 3.77 -12.89
N VAL A 73 -17.61 3.84 -14.07
CA VAL A 73 -16.76 4.98 -14.44
C VAL A 73 -17.56 6.29 -14.49
N GLU A 74 -18.82 6.25 -14.97
CA GLU A 74 -19.67 7.42 -15.01
C GLU A 74 -20.13 7.86 -13.60
N THR A 75 -20.46 6.88 -12.73
CA THR A 75 -20.76 7.15 -11.32
C THR A 75 -19.60 7.86 -10.63
N VAL A 76 -18.37 7.42 -10.87
CA VAL A 76 -17.16 8.03 -10.26
C VAL A 76 -16.91 9.42 -10.84
N LYS A 77 -17.06 9.64 -12.14
CA LYS A 77 -16.96 10.98 -12.74
C LYS A 77 -17.87 11.97 -12.05
N GLN A 78 -19.14 11.60 -11.88
CA GLN A 78 -20.15 12.44 -11.19
C GLN A 78 -19.79 12.67 -9.72
N TYR A 79 -19.37 11.61 -9.02
CA TYR A 79 -18.95 11.69 -7.62
C TYR A 79 -17.74 12.62 -7.42
N LEU A 80 -16.80 12.60 -8.33
CA LEU A 80 -15.61 13.46 -8.29
C LEU A 80 -15.89 14.90 -8.74
N GLY A 81 -16.93 15.12 -9.54
CA GLY A 81 -17.26 16.42 -10.12
C GLY A 81 -16.22 16.87 -11.16
N VAL A 82 -15.60 15.95 -11.88
CA VAL A 82 -14.58 16.25 -12.90
C VAL A 82 -15.18 16.28 -14.32
N ASN A 83 -14.60 17.10 -15.19
CA ASN A 83 -15.07 17.23 -16.57
C ASN A 83 -14.26 16.40 -17.58
N CYS A 84 -13.28 15.59 -17.11
CA CYS A 84 -12.50 14.75 -18.00
C CYS A 84 -13.37 13.65 -18.66
N PRO A 85 -13.00 13.16 -19.85
CA PRO A 85 -13.71 12.09 -20.54
C PRO A 85 -13.60 10.76 -19.76
N THR A 86 -14.62 9.91 -19.96
CA THR A 86 -14.67 8.54 -19.45
C THR A 86 -14.48 7.54 -20.57
N PHE A 87 -13.89 6.38 -20.26
CA PHE A 87 -13.56 5.35 -21.21
C PHE A 87 -13.85 3.95 -20.66
N THR A 88 -14.21 3.04 -21.55
CA THR A 88 -14.19 1.58 -21.30
C THR A 88 -13.02 0.90 -22.04
N ASP A 89 -12.42 1.60 -23.00
CA ASP A 89 -11.20 1.20 -23.71
C ASP A 89 -10.01 1.98 -23.16
N PHE A 90 -9.10 1.25 -22.54
CA PHE A 90 -7.90 1.80 -21.93
C PHE A 90 -6.95 2.46 -22.94
N GLU A 91 -6.72 1.82 -24.10
CA GLU A 91 -5.79 2.35 -25.09
C GLU A 91 -6.35 3.62 -25.75
N ALA A 92 -7.68 3.68 -25.96
CA ALA A 92 -8.33 4.90 -26.42
C ALA A 92 -8.14 6.05 -25.42
N MET A 93 -8.29 5.78 -24.09
CA MET A 93 -8.00 6.77 -23.07
C MET A 93 -6.57 7.28 -23.17
N MET A 94 -5.58 6.38 -23.19
CA MET A 94 -4.17 6.75 -23.23
C MET A 94 -3.80 7.56 -24.48
N ARG A 95 -4.31 7.16 -25.66
CA ARG A 95 -4.06 7.88 -26.94
C ARG A 95 -4.65 9.29 -26.94
N GLN A 96 -5.87 9.44 -26.42
CA GLN A 96 -6.58 10.72 -26.45
C GLN A 96 -6.08 11.69 -25.38
N THR A 97 -5.84 11.17 -24.17
CA THR A 97 -5.52 12.03 -23.02
C THR A 97 -4.04 12.24 -22.80
N LYS A 98 -3.18 11.31 -23.22
CA LYS A 98 -1.71 11.34 -23.04
C LYS A 98 -1.32 11.81 -21.63
N PRO A 99 -1.69 11.08 -20.57
CA PRO A 99 -1.38 11.47 -19.20
C PRO A 99 0.13 11.41 -18.93
N ASP A 100 0.62 12.26 -18.04
CA ASP A 100 1.99 12.18 -17.52
C ASP A 100 2.15 10.97 -16.60
N THR A 101 1.08 10.66 -15.84
CA THR A 101 1.06 9.58 -14.88
C THR A 101 -0.29 8.85 -14.92
N LEU A 102 -0.22 7.52 -14.97
CA LEU A 102 -1.36 6.61 -14.88
C LEU A 102 -1.44 6.03 -13.47
N ILE A 103 -2.61 6.14 -12.86
CA ILE A 103 -2.92 5.48 -11.58
C ILE A 103 -3.66 4.17 -11.88
N VAL A 104 -3.12 3.04 -11.40
CA VAL A 104 -3.65 1.69 -11.62
C VAL A 104 -4.27 1.19 -10.33
N THR A 105 -5.60 0.99 -10.34
CA THR A 105 -6.43 0.57 -9.20
C THR A 105 -7.44 -0.52 -9.58
N THR A 106 -7.11 -1.33 -10.56
CA THR A 106 -7.93 -2.43 -11.06
C THR A 106 -7.91 -3.65 -10.12
N VAL A 107 -8.35 -4.81 -10.56
CA VAL A 107 -8.15 -6.08 -9.84
C VAL A 107 -6.67 -6.46 -9.91
N ASP A 108 -6.09 -6.91 -8.81
CA ASP A 108 -4.64 -7.16 -8.66
C ASP A 108 -4.04 -7.95 -9.83
N ALA A 109 -4.71 -8.99 -10.28
CA ALA A 109 -4.25 -9.85 -11.36
C ALA A 109 -4.11 -9.14 -12.71
N THR A 110 -4.74 -7.98 -12.88
CA THR A 110 -4.70 -7.19 -14.12
C THR A 110 -3.78 -5.97 -14.03
N HIS A 111 -3.22 -5.66 -12.86
CA HIS A 111 -2.31 -4.51 -12.70
C HIS A 111 -1.21 -4.50 -13.75
N HIS A 112 -0.55 -5.64 -13.98
CA HIS A 112 0.56 -5.75 -14.92
C HIS A 112 0.20 -5.32 -16.34
N GLU A 113 -1.01 -5.58 -16.82
CA GLU A 113 -1.46 -5.21 -18.17
C GLU A 113 -1.44 -3.69 -18.35
N PHE A 114 -2.01 -2.98 -17.38
CA PHE A 114 -2.10 -1.52 -17.40
C PHE A 114 -0.77 -0.84 -17.08
N ILE A 115 0.05 -1.44 -16.21
CA ILE A 115 1.40 -0.97 -15.92
C ILE A 115 2.26 -1.03 -17.19
N ILE A 116 2.30 -2.19 -17.86
CA ILE A 116 3.10 -2.42 -19.06
C ILE A 116 2.65 -1.48 -20.18
N LYS A 117 1.37 -1.53 -20.55
CA LYS A 117 0.82 -0.69 -21.62
C LYS A 117 0.93 0.81 -21.31
N GLY A 118 0.72 1.22 -20.06
CA GLY A 118 0.89 2.61 -19.64
C GLY A 118 2.32 3.11 -19.85
N MET A 119 3.33 2.31 -19.49
CA MET A 119 4.74 2.66 -19.73
C MET A 119 5.09 2.66 -21.22
N GLU A 120 4.61 1.70 -22.00
CA GLU A 120 4.79 1.66 -23.48
C GLU A 120 4.20 2.90 -24.15
N MET A 121 3.08 3.41 -23.64
CA MET A 121 2.43 4.61 -24.15
C MET A 121 2.96 5.92 -23.53
N GLY A 122 4.03 5.85 -22.75
CA GLY A 122 4.81 7.00 -22.32
C GLY A 122 4.47 7.58 -20.95
N ALA A 123 3.57 6.99 -20.17
CA ALA A 123 3.22 7.45 -18.82
C ALA A 123 4.14 6.84 -17.75
N ASN A 124 4.38 7.57 -16.65
CA ASN A 124 4.81 6.98 -15.40
C ASN A 124 3.62 6.33 -14.70
N ILE A 125 3.88 5.43 -13.77
CA ILE A 125 2.84 4.64 -13.13
C ILE A 125 2.81 4.88 -11.62
N ILE A 126 1.63 5.07 -11.07
CA ILE A 126 1.31 4.88 -9.66
C ILE A 126 0.47 3.61 -9.58
N SER A 127 1.04 2.54 -9.04
CA SER A 127 0.34 1.26 -8.91
C SER A 127 -0.13 1.04 -7.48
N GLU A 128 -1.43 0.73 -7.31
CA GLU A 128 -1.86 0.14 -6.05
C GLU A 128 -1.13 -1.18 -5.79
N LYS A 129 -0.97 -1.48 -4.52
CA LYS A 129 -0.41 -2.74 -4.07
C LYS A 129 -1.51 -3.85 -4.08
N PRO A 130 -1.13 -5.09 -4.30
CA PRO A 130 0.17 -5.59 -4.72
C PRO A 130 0.48 -5.18 -6.16
N MET A 131 1.76 -5.07 -6.50
CA MET A 131 2.16 -4.66 -7.87
C MET A 131 1.58 -5.61 -8.94
N THR A 132 1.54 -6.91 -8.66
CA THR A 132 0.85 -7.95 -9.43
C THR A 132 0.70 -9.23 -8.59
N THR A 133 0.26 -10.36 -9.19
CA THR A 133 -0.15 -11.57 -8.46
C THR A 133 0.71 -12.81 -8.69
N ASP A 134 1.60 -12.81 -9.69
CA ASP A 134 2.49 -13.93 -9.99
C ASP A 134 3.86 -13.49 -10.54
N GLU A 135 4.80 -14.42 -10.54
CA GLU A 135 6.20 -14.19 -10.89
C GLU A 135 6.40 -13.82 -12.37
N ARG A 136 5.61 -14.37 -13.30
CA ARG A 136 5.72 -14.06 -14.74
C ARG A 136 5.30 -12.64 -15.03
N LYS A 137 4.17 -12.21 -14.46
CA LYS A 137 3.68 -10.83 -14.56
C LYS A 137 4.66 -9.86 -13.90
N CYS A 138 5.24 -10.25 -12.77
CA CYS A 138 6.27 -9.48 -12.09
C CYS A 138 7.49 -9.28 -13.00
N GLN A 139 8.00 -10.34 -13.61
CA GLN A 139 9.12 -10.30 -14.54
C GLN A 139 8.84 -9.38 -15.74
N ALA A 140 7.64 -9.46 -16.33
CA ALA A 140 7.25 -8.61 -17.45
C ALA A 140 7.24 -7.10 -17.08
N ILE A 141 6.83 -6.74 -15.86
CA ILE A 141 6.91 -5.36 -15.39
C ILE A 141 8.37 -4.90 -15.28
N LEU A 142 9.26 -5.72 -14.73
CA LEU A 142 10.69 -5.40 -14.61
C LEU A 142 11.34 -5.17 -16.00
N GLU A 143 10.98 -5.98 -16.97
CA GLU A 143 11.49 -5.87 -18.34
C GLU A 143 11.04 -4.58 -19.03
N ILE A 144 9.74 -4.24 -18.91
CA ILE A 144 9.22 -3.04 -19.57
C ILE A 144 9.73 -1.76 -18.91
N GLU A 145 9.92 -1.74 -17.59
CA GLU A 145 10.52 -0.60 -16.90
C GLU A 145 11.92 -0.31 -17.44
N ARG A 146 12.76 -1.35 -17.61
CA ARG A 146 14.10 -1.22 -18.20
C ARG A 146 14.05 -0.73 -19.65
N LYS A 147 13.11 -1.28 -20.44
CA LYS A 147 12.97 -0.94 -21.85
C LYS A 147 12.53 0.49 -22.08
N THR A 148 11.60 0.99 -21.27
CA THR A 148 10.99 2.31 -21.45
C THR A 148 11.66 3.42 -20.66
N GLY A 149 12.38 3.08 -19.58
CA GLY A 149 12.93 4.04 -18.62
C GLY A 149 11.86 4.77 -17.80
N LYS A 150 10.58 4.40 -17.93
CA LYS A 150 9.48 4.95 -17.13
C LYS A 150 9.54 4.42 -15.71
N LYS A 151 8.91 5.12 -14.76
CA LYS A 151 8.95 4.78 -13.34
C LYS A 151 7.62 4.23 -12.86
N VAL A 152 7.71 3.25 -11.97
CA VAL A 152 6.58 2.73 -11.21
C VAL A 152 6.76 3.10 -9.74
N THR A 153 5.78 3.81 -9.18
CA THR A 153 5.63 3.99 -7.73
C THR A 153 4.63 2.97 -7.23
N VAL A 154 5.07 2.07 -6.35
CA VAL A 154 4.19 1.09 -5.68
C VAL A 154 3.76 1.67 -4.34
N THR A 155 2.45 1.69 -4.07
CA THR A 155 1.87 2.49 -3.00
C THR A 155 1.87 1.80 -1.64
N PHE A 156 3.05 1.51 -1.11
CA PHE A 156 3.23 0.97 0.23
C PHE A 156 3.10 2.06 1.31
N ASN A 157 1.87 2.49 1.53
CA ASN A 157 1.50 3.53 2.49
C ASN A 157 1.88 3.20 3.94
N TYR A 158 2.01 1.93 4.30
CA TYR A 158 2.40 1.50 5.65
C TYR A 158 3.77 2.02 6.09
N ARG A 159 4.72 2.20 5.17
CA ARG A 159 6.03 2.78 5.49
C ARG A 159 5.94 4.20 6.06
N TYR A 160 4.82 4.91 5.82
CA TYR A 160 4.64 6.33 6.18
C TYR A 160 3.94 6.55 7.53
N SER A 161 3.47 5.51 8.21
CA SER A 161 2.87 5.67 9.53
C SER A 161 3.93 5.88 10.63
N PRO A 162 3.66 6.75 11.64
CA PRO A 162 4.68 7.19 12.60
C PRO A 162 5.35 6.06 13.39
N HIS A 163 4.58 5.10 13.90
CA HIS A 163 5.15 4.01 14.69
C HIS A 163 6.04 3.08 13.85
N ARG A 164 5.69 2.84 12.58
CA ARG A 164 6.50 2.02 11.66
C ARG A 164 7.79 2.73 11.29
N GLN A 165 7.70 4.05 11.10
CA GLN A 165 8.86 4.91 10.89
C GLN A 165 9.77 4.91 12.13
N LYS A 166 9.20 4.96 13.35
CA LYS A 166 9.98 4.90 14.59
C LYS A 166 10.71 3.56 14.77
N ILE A 167 10.09 2.45 14.42
CA ILE A 167 10.75 1.13 14.40
C ILE A 167 11.94 1.16 13.43
N TYR A 168 11.76 1.67 12.20
CA TYR A 168 12.85 1.80 11.22
C TYR A 168 14.00 2.64 11.77
N GLU A 169 13.70 3.81 12.35
CA GLU A 169 14.70 4.69 12.96
C GLU A 169 15.53 3.98 14.04
N LEU A 170 14.89 3.30 14.98
CA LEU A 170 15.54 2.58 16.07
C LEU A 170 16.43 1.45 15.54
N LEU A 171 15.97 0.68 14.55
CA LEU A 171 16.78 -0.36 13.91
C LEU A 171 17.99 0.25 13.20
N ARG A 172 17.84 1.36 12.50
CA ARG A 172 18.94 2.10 11.84
C ARG A 172 19.95 2.67 12.82
N GLN A 173 19.52 3.09 14.01
CA GLN A 173 20.41 3.51 15.09
C GLN A 173 21.19 2.34 15.72
N GLY A 174 20.85 1.09 15.37
CA GLY A 174 21.49 -0.11 15.87
C GLY A 174 21.27 -0.35 17.37
N VAL A 175 20.12 0.10 17.91
CA VAL A 175 19.83 0.02 19.37
C VAL A 175 19.84 -1.41 19.90
N ILE A 176 19.55 -2.41 19.04
CA ILE A 176 19.63 -3.85 19.39
C ILE A 176 20.85 -4.56 18.75
N GLY A 177 21.76 -3.81 18.11
CA GLY A 177 22.84 -4.38 17.31
C GLY A 177 22.32 -5.05 16.02
N ASP A 178 23.11 -5.99 15.46
CA ASP A 178 22.68 -6.73 14.27
C ASP A 178 21.45 -7.56 14.60
N VAL A 179 20.41 -7.44 13.78
CA VAL A 179 19.20 -8.27 13.88
C VAL A 179 19.54 -9.70 13.46
N VAL A 180 19.10 -10.68 14.23
CA VAL A 180 19.32 -12.12 13.95
C VAL A 180 18.04 -12.86 13.62
N SER A 181 16.90 -12.42 14.19
CA SER A 181 15.57 -12.96 13.86
C SER A 181 14.47 -11.94 14.11
N ALA A 182 13.31 -12.17 13.49
CA ALA A 182 12.10 -11.39 13.75
C ALA A 182 10.85 -12.29 13.79
N ASP A 183 9.87 -11.87 14.58
CA ASP A 183 8.56 -12.51 14.70
C ASP A 183 7.51 -11.48 14.26
N PHE A 184 6.71 -11.77 13.24
CA PHE A 184 5.69 -10.87 12.73
C PHE A 184 4.35 -11.58 12.56
N HIS A 185 3.39 -11.27 13.42
CA HIS A 185 2.06 -11.90 13.44
C HIS A 185 0.99 -10.86 13.20
N TRP A 186 0.25 -10.99 12.10
CA TRP A 186 -0.84 -10.10 11.74
C TRP A 186 -2.20 -10.76 12.02
N TYR A 187 -3.09 -9.97 12.57
CA TYR A 187 -4.45 -10.35 12.90
C TYR A 187 -5.41 -9.42 12.15
N LEU A 188 -6.24 -9.98 11.27
CA LEU A 188 -7.37 -9.28 10.70
C LEU A 188 -8.61 -9.54 11.55
N ASP A 189 -9.34 -8.50 11.91
CA ASP A 189 -10.60 -8.69 12.60
C ASP A 189 -11.64 -9.38 11.70
N THR A 190 -12.68 -9.92 12.33
CA THR A 190 -13.71 -10.72 11.63
C THR A 190 -14.45 -9.95 10.55
N ARG A 191 -14.56 -8.61 10.64
CA ARG A 191 -15.24 -7.77 9.62
C ARG A 191 -14.33 -7.53 8.43
N HIS A 192 -13.10 -7.11 8.68
CA HIS A 192 -12.12 -6.85 7.64
C HIS A 192 -11.72 -8.15 6.93
N GLY A 193 -11.45 -9.22 7.70
CA GLY A 193 -11.17 -10.53 7.12
C GLY A 193 -12.30 -11.02 6.24
N ALA A 194 -13.56 -11.01 6.73
CA ALA A 194 -14.72 -11.43 5.94
C ALA A 194 -14.88 -10.61 4.64
N ASP A 195 -14.50 -9.33 4.64
CA ASP A 195 -14.62 -8.48 3.44
C ASP A 195 -13.74 -9.00 2.28
N TYR A 196 -12.58 -9.61 2.55
CA TYR A 196 -11.78 -10.28 1.51
C TYR A 196 -12.49 -11.50 0.91
N PHE A 197 -13.22 -12.26 1.72
CA PHE A 197 -13.95 -13.44 1.26
C PHE A 197 -15.29 -13.10 0.58
N ARG A 198 -15.76 -11.83 0.68
CA ARG A 198 -16.92 -11.34 -0.08
C ARG A 198 -16.60 -10.95 -1.50
N ARG A 199 -15.47 -10.28 -1.67
CA ARG A 199 -15.08 -9.62 -2.90
C ARG A 199 -14.30 -10.56 -3.83
N TRP A 200 -13.87 -10.02 -4.95
CA TRP A 200 -13.02 -10.71 -5.93
C TRP A 200 -11.72 -11.25 -5.32
N HIS A 201 -11.27 -10.71 -4.18
CA HIS A 201 -10.11 -11.20 -3.44
C HIS A 201 -10.24 -12.67 -3.01
N ALA A 202 -11.47 -13.16 -2.89
CA ALA A 202 -11.78 -14.54 -2.53
C ALA A 202 -11.30 -15.58 -3.57
N PHE A 203 -10.86 -15.10 -4.74
CA PHE A 203 -10.41 -15.93 -5.84
C PHE A 203 -8.91 -15.76 -6.07
N ARG A 204 -8.20 -16.88 -5.99
CA ARG A 204 -6.73 -16.93 -6.17
C ARG A 204 -6.28 -16.35 -7.51
N GLU A 205 -6.99 -16.65 -8.58
CA GLU A 205 -6.69 -16.11 -9.93
C GLU A 205 -6.71 -14.57 -9.95
N LYS A 206 -7.48 -13.92 -9.05
CA LYS A 206 -7.67 -12.47 -9.01
C LYS A 206 -6.75 -11.77 -8.02
N SER A 207 -6.46 -12.41 -6.87
CA SER A 207 -5.71 -11.80 -5.78
C SER A 207 -4.32 -12.41 -5.52
N GLY A 208 -4.02 -13.58 -6.10
CA GLY A 208 -2.82 -14.34 -5.77
C GLY A 208 -2.84 -14.97 -4.37
N THR A 209 -3.96 -14.92 -3.65
CA THR A 209 -4.20 -15.19 -2.23
C THR A 209 -3.87 -13.98 -1.32
N LEU A 210 -4.26 -14.05 -0.04
CA LEU A 210 -3.93 -12.99 0.93
C LEU A 210 -2.43 -12.94 1.28
N LEU A 211 -1.67 -13.99 0.99
CA LEU A 211 -0.20 -13.96 1.07
C LEU A 211 0.41 -12.94 0.08
N VAL A 212 -0.27 -12.72 -1.06
CA VAL A 212 0.13 -11.71 -2.05
C VAL A 212 -0.63 -10.41 -1.82
N HIS A 213 -1.97 -10.45 -1.76
CA HIS A 213 -2.78 -9.24 -1.68
C HIS A 213 -2.55 -8.44 -0.39
N LYS A 214 -2.77 -9.06 0.79
CA LYS A 214 -2.64 -8.36 2.10
C LYS A 214 -1.22 -8.38 2.61
N ALA A 215 -0.58 -9.55 2.56
CA ALA A 215 0.74 -9.71 3.16
C ALA A 215 1.87 -9.02 2.38
N SER A 216 1.63 -8.53 1.15
CA SER A 216 2.60 -7.67 0.46
C SER A 216 2.96 -6.42 1.28
N HIS A 217 2.02 -5.82 2.01
CA HIS A 217 2.33 -4.75 2.97
C HIS A 217 3.28 -5.21 4.08
N HIS A 218 3.04 -6.42 4.60
CA HIS A 218 3.79 -6.97 5.72
C HIS A 218 5.21 -7.35 5.30
N PHE A 219 5.34 -7.98 4.15
CA PHE A 219 6.63 -8.34 3.58
C PHE A 219 7.42 -7.12 3.12
N ASP A 220 6.74 -6.10 2.61
CA ASP A 220 7.35 -4.82 2.31
C ASP A 220 7.93 -4.14 3.56
N LEU A 221 7.19 -4.12 4.68
CA LEU A 221 7.69 -3.61 5.96
C LEU A 221 8.91 -4.38 6.45
N LEU A 222 8.88 -5.71 6.38
CA LEU A 222 10.02 -6.54 6.78
C LEU A 222 11.25 -6.27 5.91
N ASN A 223 11.08 -6.22 4.58
CA ASN A 223 12.16 -5.90 3.65
C ASN A 223 12.76 -4.51 3.92
N TRP A 224 11.91 -3.53 4.24
CA TRP A 224 12.31 -2.17 4.55
C TRP A 224 12.99 -2.06 5.92
N TRP A 225 12.45 -2.67 6.99
CA TRP A 225 13.02 -2.65 8.33
C TRP A 225 14.36 -3.38 8.42
N LEU A 226 14.50 -4.51 7.70
CA LEU A 226 15.71 -5.32 7.68
C LEU A 226 16.75 -4.81 6.67
N GLU A 227 16.38 -3.89 5.79
CA GLU A 227 17.20 -3.40 4.66
C GLU A 227 17.85 -4.52 3.86
N SER A 228 17.15 -5.63 3.70
CA SER A 228 17.61 -6.84 3.02
C SER A 228 16.49 -7.45 2.19
N ASP A 229 16.84 -8.26 1.21
CA ASP A 229 15.87 -9.01 0.42
C ASP A 229 15.64 -10.40 1.00
N PRO A 230 14.41 -10.96 0.86
CA PRO A 230 14.12 -12.36 1.16
C PRO A 230 14.89 -13.28 0.21
N GLU A 231 15.36 -14.42 0.70
CA GLU A 231 16.13 -15.39 -0.07
C GLU A 231 15.35 -16.69 -0.31
N GLU A 232 14.71 -17.21 0.74
CA GLU A 232 13.99 -18.49 0.70
C GLU A 232 12.78 -18.44 1.62
N VAL A 233 11.69 -19.09 1.21
CA VAL A 233 10.43 -19.12 1.94
C VAL A 233 9.87 -20.53 2.02
N PHE A 234 9.43 -20.93 3.22
CA PHE A 234 8.59 -22.12 3.44
C PHE A 234 7.26 -21.72 4.07
N GLY A 235 6.14 -22.21 3.56
CA GLY A 235 4.81 -21.76 3.97
C GLY A 235 3.83 -22.88 4.30
N TYR A 236 2.86 -22.54 5.17
CA TYR A 236 1.65 -23.32 5.45
C TYR A 236 0.43 -22.44 5.27
N GLY A 237 -0.67 -23.02 4.80
CA GLY A 237 -1.94 -22.30 4.65
C GLY A 237 -3.12 -23.25 4.46
N SER A 238 -4.27 -22.88 4.96
CA SER A 238 -5.52 -23.65 4.81
C SER A 238 -6.73 -22.72 4.79
N LEU A 239 -7.84 -23.21 4.27
CA LEU A 239 -9.17 -22.59 4.33
C LEU A 239 -10.03 -23.42 5.27
N GLU A 240 -10.34 -22.90 6.47
CA GLU A 240 -11.04 -23.65 7.52
C GLU A 240 -12.28 -22.94 8.08
N HIS A 241 -12.35 -21.61 7.95
CA HIS A 241 -13.42 -20.81 8.53
C HIS A 241 -14.42 -20.33 7.48
N TYR A 242 -13.94 -19.79 6.37
CA TYR A 242 -14.77 -19.29 5.27
C TYR A 242 -14.99 -20.36 4.19
N GLY A 243 -15.63 -19.96 3.08
CA GLY A 243 -15.86 -20.87 1.95
C GLY A 243 -16.83 -22.00 2.31
N LYS A 244 -16.53 -23.20 1.87
CA LYS A 244 -17.36 -24.41 2.08
C LYS A 244 -17.56 -24.79 3.56
N ASN A 245 -16.84 -24.16 4.48
CA ASN A 245 -16.86 -24.54 5.90
C ASN A 245 -18.01 -23.91 6.70
N GLY A 246 -18.77 -22.97 6.12
CA GLY A 246 -19.96 -22.41 6.77
C GLY A 246 -21.12 -23.40 6.87
N ALA A 247 -21.86 -23.34 7.97
CA ALA A 247 -23.02 -24.21 8.22
C ALA A 247 -24.17 -23.95 7.22
N PHE A 248 -24.27 -22.75 6.69
CA PHE A 248 -25.25 -22.33 5.69
C PHE A 248 -24.60 -21.35 4.69
N ARG A 249 -25.25 -21.12 3.56
CA ARG A 249 -24.75 -20.24 2.51
C ARG A 249 -25.84 -19.64 1.64
N GLY A 250 -25.50 -18.58 0.94
CA GLY A 250 -26.32 -17.93 -0.06
C GLY A 250 -25.44 -17.37 -1.19
N THR A 251 -26.04 -16.74 -2.19
CA THR A 251 -25.31 -16.03 -3.24
C THR A 251 -24.75 -14.72 -2.72
N ASN A 252 -25.58 -13.91 -2.07
CA ASN A 252 -25.23 -12.62 -1.49
C ASN A 252 -26.08 -12.31 -0.25
N CYS A 253 -25.70 -11.30 0.52
CA CYS A 253 -26.40 -10.92 1.74
C CYS A 253 -27.83 -10.39 1.48
N ARG A 254 -28.07 -9.64 0.40
CA ARG A 254 -29.37 -9.03 0.09
C ARG A 254 -30.48 -10.06 -0.07
N THR A 255 -30.20 -11.18 -0.70
CA THR A 255 -31.18 -12.24 -1.02
C THR A 255 -31.09 -13.46 -0.10
N CYS A 256 -30.18 -13.44 0.90
CA CYS A 256 -29.95 -14.58 1.78
C CYS A 256 -31.11 -14.83 2.74
N ASN A 257 -31.52 -16.10 2.91
CA ASN A 257 -32.55 -16.50 3.86
C ASN A 257 -32.04 -16.58 5.31
N HIS A 258 -30.70 -16.60 5.50
CA HIS A 258 -30.03 -16.75 6.80
C HIS A 258 -29.61 -15.42 7.44
N LYS A 259 -30.27 -14.30 7.08
CA LYS A 259 -29.89 -12.95 7.56
C LYS A 259 -29.86 -12.82 9.08
N LYS A 260 -30.77 -13.49 9.78
CA LYS A 260 -30.92 -13.41 11.26
C LYS A 260 -29.90 -14.23 12.01
N GLU A 261 -29.42 -15.30 11.40
CA GLU A 261 -28.53 -16.29 12.02
C GLU A 261 -27.05 -16.01 11.71
N CYS A 262 -26.78 -15.24 10.65
CA CYS A 262 -25.45 -15.04 10.12
C CYS A 262 -24.74 -13.86 10.79
N ASN A 263 -23.71 -14.14 11.58
CA ASN A 263 -22.86 -13.11 12.19
C ASN A 263 -22.10 -12.25 11.14
N PHE A 264 -21.97 -12.76 9.92
CA PHE A 264 -21.34 -12.05 8.80
C PHE A 264 -22.34 -11.30 7.91
N TYR A 265 -23.63 -11.27 8.27
CA TYR A 265 -24.61 -10.54 7.48
C TYR A 265 -24.23 -9.04 7.38
N THR A 266 -24.24 -8.53 6.16
CA THR A 266 -24.02 -7.11 5.86
C THR A 266 -25.18 -6.57 5.04
N ASP A 267 -25.86 -5.54 5.54
CA ASP A 267 -26.90 -4.84 4.80
C ASP A 267 -26.29 -3.73 3.93
N ILE A 268 -25.95 -4.08 2.70
CA ILE A 268 -25.36 -3.15 1.73
C ILE A 268 -26.30 -1.99 1.39
N ASN A 269 -27.64 -2.15 1.55
CA ASN A 269 -28.60 -1.09 1.27
C ASN A 269 -28.41 0.13 2.18
N LYS A 270 -27.81 -0.04 3.36
CA LYS A 270 -27.47 1.05 4.27
C LYS A 270 -26.27 1.88 3.80
N ASN A 271 -25.49 1.37 2.85
CA ASN A 271 -24.32 2.07 2.32
C ASN A 271 -24.65 2.70 0.95
N LYS A 272 -25.09 3.97 0.96
CA LYS A 272 -25.47 4.69 -0.26
C LYS A 272 -24.36 4.74 -1.31
N ALA A 273 -23.10 4.86 -0.89
CA ALA A 273 -21.96 4.87 -1.82
C ALA A 273 -21.82 3.52 -2.53
N TYR A 274 -21.92 2.40 -1.79
CA TYR A 274 -21.86 1.07 -2.40
C TYR A 274 -23.09 0.76 -3.26
N MET A 275 -24.26 1.27 -2.88
CA MET A 275 -25.47 1.14 -3.72
C MET A 275 -25.28 1.80 -5.08
N GLY A 276 -24.75 3.04 -5.12
CA GLY A 276 -24.48 3.75 -6.37
C GLY A 276 -23.32 3.16 -7.17
N LEU A 277 -22.19 2.87 -6.50
CA LEU A 277 -20.97 2.45 -7.17
C LEU A 277 -21.04 1.00 -7.67
N TYR A 278 -21.61 0.08 -6.88
CA TYR A 278 -21.59 -1.36 -7.17
C TYR A 278 -22.95 -1.89 -7.55
N VAL A 279 -23.95 -1.78 -6.67
CA VAL A 279 -25.26 -2.44 -6.88
C VAL A 279 -25.97 -1.94 -8.14
N ALA A 280 -26.00 -0.63 -8.37
CA ALA A 280 -26.61 -0.05 -9.57
C ALA A 280 -25.89 -0.46 -10.88
N ASN A 281 -24.67 -0.92 -10.78
CA ASN A 281 -23.79 -1.25 -11.90
C ASN A 281 -23.49 -2.76 -12.05
N GLU A 282 -24.07 -3.63 -11.22
CA GLU A 282 -23.90 -5.10 -11.28
C GLU A 282 -24.26 -5.70 -12.66
N LYS A 283 -25.24 -5.09 -13.35
CA LYS A 283 -25.70 -5.54 -14.67
C LYS A 283 -24.62 -5.52 -15.77
N HIS A 284 -23.51 -4.81 -15.54
CA HIS A 284 -22.46 -4.68 -16.54
C HIS A 284 -21.31 -5.71 -16.37
N ASP A 285 -21.09 -6.22 -15.16
CA ASP A 285 -19.96 -7.12 -14.87
C ASP A 285 -20.33 -8.28 -13.92
N ASN A 286 -21.59 -8.36 -13.46
CA ASN A 286 -22.07 -9.36 -12.50
C ASN A 286 -21.30 -9.37 -11.17
N TYR A 287 -20.64 -8.28 -10.80
CA TYR A 287 -19.85 -8.19 -9.57
C TYR A 287 -20.75 -7.89 -8.37
N LEU A 288 -20.89 -8.87 -7.47
CA LEU A 288 -21.65 -8.75 -6.22
C LEU A 288 -20.74 -8.28 -5.08
N ARG A 289 -20.90 -7.01 -4.64
CA ARG A 289 -20.10 -6.43 -3.55
C ARG A 289 -20.45 -7.04 -2.18
N ASP A 290 -21.65 -7.57 -2.01
CA ASP A 290 -22.18 -8.22 -0.81
C ASP A 290 -22.27 -9.75 -0.92
N ALA A 291 -21.39 -10.37 -1.72
CA ALA A 291 -21.39 -11.82 -1.92
C ALA A 291 -21.18 -12.59 -0.60
N CYS A 292 -21.70 -13.81 -0.53
CA CYS A 292 -21.60 -14.64 0.66
C CYS A 292 -20.15 -15.07 0.94
N VAL A 293 -19.72 -14.99 2.19
CA VAL A 293 -18.38 -15.43 2.63
C VAL A 293 -18.25 -16.96 2.72
N PHE A 294 -19.37 -17.67 2.60
CA PHE A 294 -19.43 -19.13 2.66
C PHE A 294 -19.69 -19.78 1.29
N ARG A 295 -19.35 -19.09 0.21
CA ARG A 295 -19.43 -19.65 -1.13
C ARG A 295 -18.41 -20.78 -1.32
N PRO A 296 -18.79 -21.91 -1.93
CA PRO A 296 -17.93 -23.09 -2.07
C PRO A 296 -16.75 -22.89 -3.03
N GLU A 297 -16.87 -21.93 -3.96
CA GLU A 297 -15.84 -21.61 -4.94
C GLU A 297 -14.69 -20.75 -4.41
N ILE A 298 -14.75 -20.30 -3.16
CA ILE A 298 -13.66 -19.59 -2.51
C ILE A 298 -12.45 -20.51 -2.39
N ASP A 299 -11.29 -20.08 -2.89
CA ASP A 299 -10.09 -20.89 -3.04
C ASP A 299 -8.81 -20.28 -2.44
N ILE A 300 -8.94 -19.22 -1.63
CA ILE A 300 -7.82 -18.62 -0.89
C ILE A 300 -7.75 -19.13 0.55
N TYR A 301 -6.58 -19.01 1.17
CA TYR A 301 -6.35 -19.40 2.55
C TYR A 301 -6.93 -18.36 3.52
N ASP A 302 -7.44 -18.78 4.68
CA ASP A 302 -7.93 -17.89 5.74
C ASP A 302 -7.03 -17.89 6.99
N LYS A 303 -6.13 -18.86 7.12
CA LYS A 303 -5.00 -18.84 8.05
C LYS A 303 -3.73 -19.29 7.32
N MET A 304 -2.62 -18.63 7.60
CA MET A 304 -1.36 -18.90 6.94
C MET A 304 -0.16 -18.52 7.79
N ALA A 305 0.95 -19.23 7.58
CA ALA A 305 2.24 -18.96 8.21
C ALA A 305 3.37 -19.15 7.20
N ALA A 306 4.48 -18.46 7.43
CA ALA A 306 5.69 -18.63 6.64
C ALA A 306 6.95 -18.49 7.49
N GLN A 307 7.98 -19.28 7.17
CA GLN A 307 9.35 -19.09 7.60
C GLN A 307 10.13 -18.49 6.44
N ILE A 308 10.83 -17.38 6.67
CA ILE A 308 11.52 -16.63 5.64
C ILE A 308 12.98 -16.48 6.05
N ARG A 309 13.90 -16.87 5.17
CA ARG A 309 15.32 -16.56 5.31
C ARG A 309 15.64 -15.35 4.43
N TYR A 310 16.29 -14.36 5.02
CA TYR A 310 16.77 -13.17 4.34
C TYR A 310 18.23 -13.32 3.90
N ALA A 311 18.64 -12.61 2.86
CA ALA A 311 19.98 -12.66 2.31
C ALA A 311 21.08 -12.17 3.26
N ASN A 312 20.72 -11.36 4.27
CA ASN A 312 21.62 -10.97 5.37
C ASN A 312 21.69 -11.99 6.52
N GLY A 313 21.06 -13.16 6.37
CA GLY A 313 21.06 -14.23 7.37
C GLY A 313 19.97 -14.14 8.44
N VAL A 314 19.11 -13.12 8.43
CA VAL A 314 17.99 -12.99 9.36
C VAL A 314 16.91 -14.02 9.06
N PHE A 315 16.36 -14.66 10.10
CA PHE A 315 15.20 -15.53 10.01
C PHE A 315 13.94 -14.80 10.47
N VAL A 316 12.84 -14.95 9.74
CA VAL A 316 11.55 -14.35 10.10
C VAL A 316 10.48 -15.42 10.21
N SER A 317 9.78 -15.43 11.34
CA SER A 317 8.53 -16.18 11.54
C SER A 317 7.35 -15.26 11.30
N TYR A 318 6.51 -15.62 10.32
CA TYR A 318 5.34 -14.84 9.93
C TYR A 318 4.06 -15.63 10.07
N SER A 319 2.96 -14.97 10.47
CA SER A 319 1.61 -15.53 10.37
C SER A 319 0.55 -14.47 10.07
N LEU A 320 -0.53 -14.90 9.42
CA LEU A 320 -1.73 -14.10 9.15
C LEU A 320 -2.98 -14.92 9.44
N THR A 321 -3.84 -14.39 10.33
CA THR A 321 -5.16 -14.95 10.65
C THR A 321 -6.23 -13.94 10.23
N THR A 322 -7.33 -14.40 9.59
CA THR A 322 -8.34 -13.53 8.97
C THR A 322 -9.68 -13.49 9.72
N TYR A 323 -9.73 -14.00 10.93
CA TYR A 323 -10.94 -14.06 11.78
C TYR A 323 -10.60 -13.87 13.26
N SER A 324 -9.80 -12.85 13.53
CA SER A 324 -9.40 -12.46 14.88
C SER A 324 -10.47 -11.57 15.55
N PRO A 325 -10.57 -11.53 16.89
CA PRO A 325 -11.46 -10.60 17.59
C PRO A 325 -11.00 -9.13 17.53
N TYR A 326 -9.78 -8.87 17.08
CA TYR A 326 -9.18 -7.54 16.94
C TYR A 326 -8.37 -7.43 15.63
N GLU A 327 -8.06 -6.22 15.21
CA GLU A 327 -7.12 -5.97 14.13
C GLU A 327 -5.82 -5.37 14.67
N GLY A 328 -4.70 -5.82 14.11
CA GLY A 328 -3.38 -5.33 14.49
C GLY A 328 -2.29 -6.36 14.27
N TYR A 329 -1.12 -6.09 14.84
CA TYR A 329 0.01 -6.99 14.69
C TYR A 329 0.97 -6.96 15.88
N ARG A 330 1.63 -8.08 16.10
CA ARG A 330 2.80 -8.20 16.97
C ARG A 330 4.05 -8.28 16.11
N ILE A 331 5.03 -7.45 16.42
CA ILE A 331 6.35 -7.46 15.78
C ILE A 331 7.43 -7.48 16.86
N ALA A 332 8.43 -8.31 16.66
CA ALA A 332 9.61 -8.32 17.50
C ALA A 332 10.86 -8.57 16.67
N PHE A 333 11.93 -7.86 16.97
CA PHE A 333 13.25 -8.05 16.39
C PHE A 333 14.21 -8.45 17.50
N ASN A 334 14.85 -9.60 17.36
CA ASN A 334 15.92 -10.05 18.24
C ASN A 334 17.26 -9.66 17.63
N GLY A 335 18.03 -8.90 18.35
CA GLY A 335 19.37 -8.47 17.96
C GLY A 335 20.43 -8.94 18.92
N LYS A 336 21.70 -8.80 18.54
CA LYS A 336 22.85 -9.23 19.36
C LYS A 336 22.97 -8.46 20.68
N LYS A 337 22.38 -7.24 20.79
CA LYS A 337 22.47 -6.37 21.97
C LYS A 337 21.12 -6.22 22.71
N GLY A 338 20.03 -6.72 22.15
CA GLY A 338 18.71 -6.56 22.76
C GLY A 338 17.57 -7.01 21.88
N ARG A 339 16.36 -6.70 22.33
CA ARG A 339 15.10 -6.98 21.65
C ARG A 339 14.28 -5.71 21.50
N LEU A 340 13.74 -5.46 20.31
CA LEU A 340 12.79 -4.40 20.02
C LEU A 340 11.45 -5.02 19.67
N GLU A 341 10.37 -4.65 20.39
CA GLU A 341 9.06 -5.25 20.14
C GLU A 341 7.92 -4.24 20.25
N ALA A 342 6.82 -4.50 19.56
CA ALA A 342 5.60 -3.73 19.64
C ALA A 342 4.36 -4.61 19.46
N TRP A 343 3.29 -4.24 20.18
CA TRP A 343 1.94 -4.69 19.94
C TRP A 343 1.11 -3.51 19.45
N ILE A 344 0.79 -3.50 18.15
CA ILE A 344 0.03 -2.43 17.50
C ILE A 344 -1.40 -2.92 17.31
N GLN A 345 -2.36 -2.17 17.84
CA GLN A 345 -3.79 -2.48 17.74
C GLN A 345 -4.49 -1.41 16.88
N GLU A 346 -4.86 -1.77 15.65
CA GLU A 346 -5.59 -0.89 14.72
C GLU A 346 -7.09 -0.84 15.04
N SER A 347 -7.66 -1.96 15.55
CA SER A 347 -8.99 -2.01 16.14
C SER A 347 -9.06 -3.05 17.27
N SER A 348 -9.89 -2.79 18.27
CA SER A 348 -10.08 -3.67 19.41
C SER A 348 -11.49 -3.50 19.98
N PRO A 349 -12.11 -4.56 20.58
CA PRO A 349 -13.31 -4.44 21.39
C PRO A 349 -13.13 -3.52 22.61
N GLU A 350 -11.92 -3.44 23.11
CA GLU A 350 -11.55 -2.58 24.24
C GLU A 350 -10.95 -1.27 23.74
N LYS A 351 -11.05 -0.22 24.57
CA LYS A 351 -10.43 1.08 24.27
C LYS A 351 -8.90 0.92 24.26
N THR A 352 -8.29 1.26 23.13
CA THR A 352 -6.83 1.33 22.99
C THR A 352 -6.29 2.69 23.47
N PRO A 353 -5.03 2.76 23.91
CA PRO A 353 -4.34 4.03 24.17
C PRO A 353 -4.30 4.94 22.93
N ASP A 354 -4.12 6.24 23.13
CA ASP A 354 -3.97 7.22 22.05
C ASP A 354 -2.53 7.22 21.47
N TYR A 355 -1.75 6.18 21.78
CA TYR A 355 -0.38 5.99 21.31
C TYR A 355 -0.07 4.51 21.09
N ASP A 356 0.85 4.26 20.18
CA ASP A 356 1.49 2.95 20.00
C ASP A 356 2.75 2.89 20.87
N GLU A 357 2.98 1.76 21.55
CA GLU A 357 4.17 1.56 22.38
C GLU A 357 5.17 0.63 21.69
N ILE A 358 6.43 1.07 21.63
CA ILE A 358 7.58 0.28 21.18
C ILE A 358 8.51 0.08 22.37
N VAL A 359 8.83 -1.18 22.67
CA VAL A 359 9.64 -1.58 23.83
C VAL A 359 11.01 -2.06 23.38
N LEU A 360 12.06 -1.41 23.85
CA LEU A 360 13.43 -1.83 23.72
C LEU A 360 13.90 -2.47 25.03
N THR A 361 14.37 -3.71 24.99
CA THR A 361 15.00 -4.38 26.14
C THR A 361 16.43 -4.75 25.76
N GLU A 362 17.41 -4.18 26.45
CA GLU A 362 18.83 -4.47 26.27
C GLU A 362 19.21 -5.79 26.97
N ASN A 363 20.11 -6.59 26.38
CA ASN A 363 20.46 -7.92 26.92
C ASN A 363 21.00 -7.87 28.36
N PHE A 364 21.76 -6.91 28.78
CA PHE A 364 22.31 -6.79 30.14
C PHE A 364 22.04 -5.39 30.70
N GLY A 365 21.03 -4.73 30.17
CA GLY A 365 20.72 -3.33 30.45
C GLY A 365 19.28 -3.13 30.90
N LYS A 366 18.74 -1.99 30.51
CA LYS A 366 17.42 -1.51 30.90
C LYS A 366 16.36 -1.79 29.82
N THR A 367 15.11 -1.66 30.22
CA THR A 367 13.98 -1.57 29.31
C THR A 367 13.61 -0.09 29.09
N THR A 368 13.51 0.31 27.82
CA THR A 368 13.07 1.64 27.41
C THR A 368 11.78 1.53 26.62
N ARG A 369 10.80 2.40 26.88
CA ARG A 369 9.51 2.45 26.20
C ARG A 369 9.40 3.73 25.40
N PHE A 370 9.05 3.62 24.12
CA PHE A 370 8.81 4.73 23.23
C PHE A 370 7.32 4.79 22.93
N GLN A 371 6.68 5.89 23.27
CA GLN A 371 5.28 6.16 22.92
C GLN A 371 5.23 7.01 21.66
N VAL A 372 4.48 6.54 20.68
CA VAL A 372 4.26 7.22 19.39
C VAL A 372 2.79 7.54 19.29
N SER A 373 2.44 8.83 19.33
CA SER A 373 1.04 9.28 19.25
C SER A 373 0.36 8.79 17.98
N ASN A 374 -0.87 8.30 18.11
CA ASN A 374 -1.68 7.90 16.99
C ASN A 374 -2.03 9.12 16.13
N VAL A 375 -2.04 8.92 14.81
CA VAL A 375 -2.39 9.95 13.84
C VAL A 375 -3.67 9.53 13.13
N GLU A 376 -4.61 10.47 13.02
CA GLU A 376 -5.84 10.27 12.27
C GLU A 376 -5.56 10.12 10.77
N GLY A 377 -6.45 9.42 10.07
CA GLY A 377 -6.38 9.19 8.64
C GLY A 377 -6.11 7.73 8.26
N GLY A 378 -6.23 7.42 6.98
CA GLY A 378 -6.04 6.06 6.46
C GLY A 378 -4.65 5.51 6.79
N HIS A 379 -4.62 4.27 7.29
CA HIS A 379 -3.39 3.55 7.64
C HIS A 379 -2.49 4.30 8.64
N GLY A 380 -3.10 4.93 9.68
CA GLY A 380 -2.38 5.72 10.66
C GLY A 380 -1.70 6.98 10.06
N GLY A 381 -2.40 7.68 9.18
CA GLY A 381 -1.91 8.87 8.48
C GLY A 381 -0.93 8.59 7.33
N GLY A 382 -0.64 7.32 7.04
CA GLY A 382 0.30 6.93 6.00
C GLY A 382 -0.17 7.28 4.59
N ASP A 383 -1.48 7.25 4.33
CA ASP A 383 -2.05 7.57 3.02
C ASP A 383 -1.75 9.01 2.58
N ASP A 384 -1.93 9.97 3.48
CA ASP A 384 -1.73 11.38 3.14
C ASP A 384 -0.24 11.72 3.04
N ARG A 385 0.59 11.23 3.95
CA ARG A 385 2.06 11.43 3.89
C ARG A 385 2.67 10.85 2.62
N MET A 386 2.20 9.69 2.18
CA MET A 386 2.63 9.10 0.91
C MET A 386 2.22 9.98 -0.28
N LYS A 387 0.99 10.49 -0.29
CA LYS A 387 0.50 11.39 -1.35
C LYS A 387 1.22 12.74 -1.34
N ASP A 388 1.55 13.29 -0.17
CA ASP A 388 2.38 14.49 -0.05
C ASP A 388 3.72 14.28 -0.75
N LYS A 389 4.38 13.15 -0.49
CA LYS A 389 5.64 12.79 -1.15
C LYS A 389 5.50 12.64 -2.67
N ILE A 390 4.38 12.10 -3.14
CA ILE A 390 4.15 11.89 -4.59
C ILE A 390 3.80 13.18 -5.31
N PHE A 391 2.91 14.02 -4.75
CA PHE A 391 2.28 15.12 -5.49
C PHE A 391 2.77 16.50 -5.07
N LYS A 392 3.13 16.69 -3.81
CA LYS A 392 3.48 18.00 -3.27
C LYS A 392 4.98 18.25 -3.24
N ASP A 393 5.72 17.30 -2.68
CA ASP A 393 7.16 17.42 -2.46
C ASP A 393 7.95 16.23 -3.05
N PRO A 394 7.84 15.93 -4.35
CA PRO A 394 8.50 14.75 -4.95
C PRO A 394 10.03 14.82 -4.87
N ALA A 395 10.61 16.03 -4.81
CA ALA A 395 12.04 16.24 -4.69
C ALA A 395 12.57 16.22 -3.24
N GLN A 396 11.69 16.18 -2.22
CA GLN A 396 12.12 16.11 -0.83
C GLN A 396 13.01 14.87 -0.59
N LEU A 397 14.08 15.05 0.19
CA LEU A 397 14.96 13.95 0.55
C LEU A 397 14.19 12.86 1.32
N ASP A 398 14.28 11.63 0.85
CA ASP A 398 13.64 10.46 1.48
C ASP A 398 14.61 9.83 2.50
N THR A 399 14.76 10.48 3.66
CA THR A 399 15.68 10.05 4.73
C THR A 399 15.31 8.68 5.32
N PHE A 400 14.04 8.28 5.22
CA PHE A 400 13.54 7.00 5.73
C PHE A 400 13.40 5.93 4.65
N ARG A 401 13.77 6.23 3.39
CA ARG A 401 13.65 5.29 2.26
C ARG A 401 12.23 4.73 2.11
N GLN A 402 11.23 5.61 2.23
CA GLN A 402 9.81 5.23 2.21
C GLN A 402 9.24 5.09 0.79
N ALA A 403 9.81 5.80 -0.18
CA ALA A 403 9.40 5.66 -1.57
C ALA A 403 9.72 4.24 -2.08
N ALA A 404 8.72 3.58 -2.63
CA ALA A 404 8.84 2.21 -3.11
C ALA A 404 8.69 2.18 -4.64
N GLY A 405 9.66 1.56 -5.30
CA GLY A 405 9.66 1.33 -6.73
C GLY A 405 9.33 -0.11 -7.11
N THR A 406 9.60 -0.43 -8.35
CA THR A 406 9.33 -1.76 -8.92
C THR A 406 10.04 -2.88 -8.17
N ARG A 407 11.32 -2.68 -7.77
CA ARG A 407 12.05 -3.69 -7.00
C ARG A 407 11.42 -3.95 -5.63
N ASP A 408 10.97 -2.89 -4.93
CA ASP A 408 10.29 -3.03 -3.64
C ASP A 408 8.98 -3.80 -3.82
N GLY A 409 8.18 -3.42 -4.83
CA GLY A 409 6.95 -4.11 -5.19
C GLY A 409 7.18 -5.59 -5.50
N ALA A 410 8.20 -5.88 -6.31
CA ALA A 410 8.58 -7.25 -6.68
C ALA A 410 8.98 -8.07 -5.44
N MET A 411 9.95 -7.62 -4.65
CA MET A 411 10.43 -8.37 -3.50
C MET A 411 9.34 -8.60 -2.44
N ALA A 412 8.39 -7.67 -2.29
CA ALA A 412 7.27 -7.86 -1.37
C ALA A 412 6.30 -8.96 -1.85
N ILE A 413 5.92 -8.95 -3.14
CA ILE A 413 5.00 -9.97 -3.66
C ILE A 413 5.67 -11.34 -3.83
N LEU A 414 6.98 -11.39 -4.15
CA LEU A 414 7.70 -12.64 -4.35
C LEU A 414 7.76 -13.48 -3.07
N VAL A 415 7.76 -12.88 -1.87
CA VAL A 415 7.59 -13.63 -0.61
C VAL A 415 6.24 -14.34 -0.57
N GLY A 416 5.15 -13.62 -0.88
CA GLY A 416 3.81 -14.19 -0.89
C GLY A 416 3.63 -15.28 -1.95
N ILE A 417 4.21 -15.08 -3.13
CA ILE A 417 4.22 -16.05 -4.23
C ILE A 417 5.02 -17.29 -3.83
N ALA A 418 6.22 -17.11 -3.27
CA ALA A 418 7.05 -18.22 -2.80
C ALA A 418 6.34 -19.02 -1.70
N ALA A 419 5.70 -18.35 -0.72
CA ALA A 419 4.94 -19.01 0.33
C ALA A 419 3.77 -19.82 -0.25
N ARG A 420 3.00 -19.25 -1.20
CA ARG A 420 1.93 -19.95 -1.90
C ARG A 420 2.45 -21.19 -2.65
N ASN A 421 3.50 -21.03 -3.43
CA ASN A 421 4.11 -22.13 -4.18
C ASN A 421 4.68 -23.20 -3.24
N SER A 422 5.23 -22.79 -2.07
CA SER A 422 5.70 -23.72 -1.03
C SER A 422 4.58 -24.56 -0.43
N ILE A 423 3.42 -23.94 -0.13
CA ILE A 423 2.24 -24.67 0.37
C ILE A 423 1.81 -25.76 -0.61
N GLU A 424 1.82 -25.44 -1.90
CA GLU A 424 1.41 -26.38 -2.96
C GLU A 424 2.43 -27.49 -3.24
N GLN A 425 3.71 -27.12 -3.24
CA GLN A 425 4.80 -28.03 -3.57
C GLN A 425 5.39 -28.75 -2.34
N GLN A 426 5.00 -28.34 -1.12
CA GLN A 426 5.46 -28.86 0.16
C GLN A 426 7.01 -28.85 0.29
N LYS A 427 7.64 -27.79 -0.22
CA LYS A 427 9.09 -27.57 -0.17
C LYS A 427 9.43 -26.08 -0.07
N PRO A 428 10.63 -25.70 0.45
CA PRO A 428 11.11 -24.33 0.39
C PRO A 428 11.25 -23.85 -1.05
N ILE A 429 10.95 -22.55 -1.28
CA ILE A 429 11.06 -21.88 -2.59
C ILE A 429 12.08 -20.75 -2.47
N LYS A 430 13.06 -20.75 -3.37
CA LYS A 430 14.05 -19.66 -3.47
C LYS A 430 13.48 -18.50 -4.29
N ILE A 431 13.64 -17.28 -3.79
CA ILE A 431 13.20 -16.07 -4.50
C ILE A 431 13.92 -15.90 -5.84
N ALA A 432 15.20 -16.25 -5.88
CA ALA A 432 16.03 -16.17 -7.10
C ALA A 432 15.57 -17.09 -8.27
N ASP A 433 14.68 -18.07 -7.98
CA ASP A 433 14.14 -18.98 -8.98
C ASP A 433 12.83 -18.47 -9.61
N LEU A 434 12.25 -17.39 -9.06
CA LEU A 434 10.96 -16.85 -9.48
C LEU A 434 11.08 -15.77 -10.57
N THR A 435 12.12 -14.94 -10.50
CA THR A 435 12.40 -13.86 -11.45
C THR A 435 13.93 -13.71 -11.65
N GLU A 436 14.32 -12.81 -12.54
CA GLU A 436 15.75 -12.47 -12.73
C GLU A 436 16.36 -11.71 -11.53
N LEU A 437 15.55 -11.16 -10.64
CA LEU A 437 16.02 -10.41 -9.47
C LEU A 437 16.80 -11.32 -8.53
N LYS A 438 18.00 -10.87 -8.17
CA LYS A 438 18.81 -11.57 -7.17
C LYS A 438 18.63 -10.88 -5.81
N PRO A 439 18.39 -11.66 -4.74
CA PRO A 439 18.33 -11.14 -3.38
C PRO A 439 19.64 -10.43 -2.98
N MET A 440 19.50 -9.28 -2.32
CA MET A 440 20.63 -8.49 -1.81
C MET A 440 20.64 -8.53 -0.28
N ALA A 441 21.80 -8.80 0.30
CA ALA A 441 21.99 -8.78 1.75
C ALA A 441 21.85 -7.37 2.36
N LYS A 442 22.07 -6.33 1.54
CA LYS A 442 21.88 -4.92 1.89
C LYS A 442 21.24 -4.17 0.72
N ARG A 443 20.13 -3.50 0.99
CA ARG A 443 19.33 -2.72 0.01
C ARG A 443 19.78 -1.26 -0.05
#